data_a536ad9e030afbd2b518dffe4647e3df
#
_entry.id   a536ad9e030afbd2b518dffe4647e3df
#
_cell.length_a   1.000
_cell.length_b   1.000
_cell.length_c   1.000
_cell.angle_alpha   90.00
_cell.angle_beta   90.00
_cell.angle_gamma   90.00
#
_symmetry.space_group_name_H-M   'P 1'
#
loop_
_entity.id
_entity.type
_entity.pdbx_description
1 polymer ?
#
loop_
_entity_poly.entity_id
_entity_poly.type
_entity_poly.pdbx_seq_one_letter_code
_entity_poly.pdbx_strand_id
1 'polypeptide(L)'
;HGWPELSLSWRHQLKFLGNLGYFAIAPDMRGYGRSSIYKDHAAYTQELINKDMSELFDSLGREKAIWIGHDWGSPVAWNMALHHPEKVKAVCSLCVPYGFGGHPDNLAESVNREIYPEEEYPVGQWDYQLYYYENFDAAQREMDEDPFKLIKILFRKGDPMGQGLPAATSSTRKNKGWFSELGGIPDFPIDEDVISEEEAKIFASHLQKNSFFGPNSWYVNGDENQKFNELKDDHSLNMPSLFVHATYDYICDTTSSPKFAQPM
;
A
#
# COMPACT_ATOMS: atom_id res chain seq x y z
N HIS A 1 2.86 -7.46 -0.30
CA HIS A 1 3.55 -6.15 -0.41
C HIS A 1 2.58 -5.08 -0.86
N GLY A 2 2.95 -3.79 -0.71
CA GLY A 2 2.20 -2.64 -1.15
C GLY A 2 2.83 -1.89 -2.33
N TRP A 3 2.52 -0.60 -2.43
CA TRP A 3 3.01 0.30 -3.48
C TRP A 3 4.29 1.00 -3.04
N PRO A 4 5.30 1.15 -3.89
CA PRO A 4 5.54 0.48 -5.17
C PRO A 4 6.54 -0.68 -5.01
N GLU A 5 6.18 -1.66 -4.23
CA GLU A 5 7.05 -2.73 -3.76
C GLU A 5 7.06 -3.98 -4.68
N LEU A 6 7.83 -4.97 -4.28
CA LEU A 6 7.90 -6.32 -4.84
C LEU A 6 7.88 -7.34 -3.70
N SER A 7 7.73 -8.61 -4.01
CA SER A 7 7.96 -9.71 -3.06
C SER A 7 9.30 -9.63 -2.34
N LEU A 8 10.29 -9.00 -2.96
CA LEU A 8 11.63 -8.75 -2.40
C LEU A 8 11.61 -7.93 -1.10
N SER A 9 10.59 -7.10 -0.88
CA SER A 9 10.43 -6.37 0.39
C SER A 9 10.38 -7.30 1.60
N TRP A 10 9.86 -8.51 1.41
CA TRP A 10 9.71 -9.52 2.46
C TRP A 10 10.91 -10.43 2.67
N ARG A 11 12.05 -10.20 2.00
CA ARG A 11 13.24 -11.06 2.04
C ARG A 11 13.73 -11.40 3.45
N HIS A 12 13.70 -10.44 4.36
CA HIS A 12 14.14 -10.64 5.74
C HIS A 12 13.12 -11.45 6.54
N GLN A 13 11.83 -11.15 6.38
CA GLN A 13 10.74 -11.85 7.05
C GLN A 13 10.60 -13.29 6.55
N LEU A 14 10.75 -13.52 5.24
CA LEU A 14 10.74 -14.87 4.67
C LEU A 14 11.87 -15.73 5.26
N LYS A 15 13.08 -15.19 5.35
CA LYS A 15 14.22 -15.88 5.97
C LYS A 15 13.99 -16.15 7.45
N PHE A 16 13.49 -15.16 8.20
CA PHE A 16 13.21 -15.29 9.62
C PHE A 16 12.12 -16.33 9.88
N LEU A 17 11.01 -16.26 9.19
CA LEU A 17 9.90 -17.20 9.34
C LEU A 17 10.30 -18.61 8.92
N GLY A 18 11.08 -18.74 7.83
CA GLY A 18 11.64 -20.05 7.41
C GLY A 18 12.51 -20.68 8.47
N ASN A 19 13.36 -19.90 9.16
CA ASN A 19 14.17 -20.39 10.27
C ASN A 19 13.35 -20.83 11.49
N LEU A 20 12.14 -20.31 11.65
CA LEU A 20 11.19 -20.77 12.66
C LEU A 20 10.38 -21.99 12.23
N GLY A 21 10.62 -22.53 11.04
CA GLY A 21 9.93 -23.72 10.51
C GLY A 21 8.62 -23.43 9.77
N TYR A 22 8.30 -22.17 9.52
CA TYR A 22 7.14 -21.83 8.69
C TYR A 22 7.44 -22.00 7.19
N PHE A 23 6.44 -22.41 6.45
CA PHE A 23 6.45 -22.33 4.99
C PHE A 23 5.96 -20.93 4.60
N ALA A 24 6.88 -20.00 4.41
CA ALA A 24 6.58 -18.59 4.15
C ALA A 24 6.68 -18.28 2.65
N ILE A 25 5.70 -17.53 2.13
CA ILE A 25 5.59 -17.14 0.72
C ILE A 25 5.29 -15.66 0.65
N ALA A 26 5.92 -14.95 -0.28
CA ALA A 26 5.58 -13.59 -0.67
C ALA A 26 5.48 -13.54 -2.20
N PRO A 27 4.29 -13.37 -2.79
CA PRO A 27 4.15 -13.20 -4.23
C PRO A 27 4.50 -11.78 -4.65
N ASP A 28 4.94 -11.59 -5.90
CA ASP A 28 4.75 -10.31 -6.58
C ASP A 28 3.25 -10.17 -6.85
N MET A 29 2.66 -9.07 -6.40
CA MET A 29 1.23 -8.85 -6.56
C MET A 29 0.88 -8.53 -8.02
N ARG A 30 -0.41 -8.64 -8.40
CA ARG A 30 -0.91 -8.26 -9.72
C ARG A 30 -0.49 -6.83 -10.07
N GLY A 31 0.12 -6.62 -11.24
CA GLY A 31 0.67 -5.33 -11.67
C GLY A 31 2.15 -5.13 -11.34
N TYR A 32 2.78 -6.06 -10.63
CA TYR A 32 4.15 -5.94 -10.15
C TYR A 32 5.04 -7.10 -10.58
N GLY A 33 6.34 -6.84 -10.60
CA GLY A 33 7.39 -7.85 -10.72
C GLY A 33 7.24 -8.77 -11.92
N ARG A 34 7.08 -10.05 -11.65
CA ARG A 34 6.89 -11.11 -12.65
C ARG A 34 5.43 -11.57 -12.79
N SER A 35 4.53 -10.97 -12.02
CA SER A 35 3.10 -11.29 -12.07
C SER A 35 2.42 -10.63 -13.26
N SER A 36 1.14 -10.96 -13.50
CA SER A 36 0.37 -10.48 -14.64
C SER A 36 0.20 -8.98 -14.64
N ILE A 37 0.39 -8.37 -15.80
CA ILE A 37 0.24 -6.95 -16.05
C ILE A 37 -0.94 -6.75 -17.00
N TYR A 38 -1.88 -5.89 -16.63
CA TYR A 38 -3.05 -5.54 -17.40
C TYR A 38 -3.04 -4.03 -17.74
N LYS A 39 -3.73 -3.64 -18.79
CA LYS A 39 -3.88 -2.23 -19.21
C LYS A 39 -5.31 -1.72 -18.99
N ASP A 40 -5.99 -2.29 -18.03
CA ASP A 40 -7.35 -1.94 -17.63
C ASP A 40 -7.36 -1.75 -16.12
N HIS A 41 -7.83 -0.60 -15.65
CA HIS A 41 -7.93 -0.31 -14.21
C HIS A 41 -8.78 -1.33 -13.46
N ALA A 42 -9.88 -1.78 -14.08
CA ALA A 42 -10.79 -2.75 -13.48
C ALA A 42 -10.12 -4.12 -13.18
N ALA A 43 -8.98 -4.41 -13.79
CA ALA A 43 -8.20 -5.60 -13.48
C ALA A 43 -7.52 -5.54 -12.11
N TYR A 44 -7.51 -4.38 -11.43
CA TYR A 44 -6.80 -4.14 -10.18
C TYR A 44 -7.73 -3.87 -8.99
N THR A 45 -8.96 -4.38 -9.06
CA THR A 45 -9.91 -4.34 -7.93
C THR A 45 -9.47 -5.28 -6.81
N GLN A 46 -9.82 -4.95 -5.56
CA GLN A 46 -9.54 -5.81 -4.40
C GLN A 46 -10.18 -7.20 -4.52
N GLU A 47 -11.35 -7.30 -5.16
CA GLU A 47 -12.00 -8.59 -5.42
C GLU A 47 -11.11 -9.51 -6.27
N LEU A 48 -10.59 -9.00 -7.40
CA LEU A 48 -9.74 -9.79 -8.31
C LEU A 48 -8.40 -10.13 -7.69
N ILE A 49 -7.82 -9.20 -6.90
CA ILE A 49 -6.56 -9.45 -6.20
C ILE A 49 -6.74 -10.49 -5.10
N ASN A 50 -7.84 -10.42 -4.35
CA ASN A 50 -8.17 -11.44 -3.35
C ASN A 50 -8.42 -12.81 -3.98
N LYS A 51 -9.06 -12.84 -5.16
CA LYS A 51 -9.21 -14.07 -5.93
C LYS A 51 -7.85 -14.67 -6.30
N ASP A 52 -6.90 -13.87 -6.79
CA ASP A 52 -5.53 -14.33 -7.05
C ASP A 52 -4.90 -14.97 -5.80
N MET A 53 -5.03 -14.32 -4.65
CA MET A 53 -4.46 -14.83 -3.40
C MET A 53 -5.16 -16.09 -2.92
N SER A 54 -6.47 -16.18 -3.06
CA SER A 54 -7.25 -17.36 -2.73
C SER A 54 -6.88 -18.56 -3.62
N GLU A 55 -6.75 -18.34 -4.93
CA GLU A 55 -6.35 -19.38 -5.90
C GLU A 55 -4.89 -19.82 -5.68
N LEU A 56 -3.98 -18.87 -5.43
CA LEU A 56 -2.61 -19.20 -5.07
C LEU A 56 -2.57 -20.09 -3.82
N PHE A 57 -3.32 -19.72 -2.78
CA PHE A 57 -3.37 -20.47 -1.53
C PHE A 57 -3.91 -21.90 -1.76
N ASP A 58 -4.98 -22.04 -2.54
CA ASP A 58 -5.55 -23.36 -2.88
C ASP A 58 -4.53 -24.24 -3.61
N SER A 59 -3.72 -23.65 -4.48
CA SER A 59 -2.67 -24.39 -5.22
C SER A 59 -1.57 -24.97 -4.32
N LEU A 60 -1.41 -24.41 -3.11
CA LEU A 60 -0.42 -24.89 -2.12
C LEU A 60 -0.91 -26.10 -1.30
N GLY A 61 -2.19 -26.46 -1.40
CA GLY A 61 -2.76 -27.60 -0.69
C GLY A 61 -2.72 -27.45 0.83
N ARG A 62 -2.89 -26.23 1.35
CA ARG A 62 -2.90 -25.93 2.80
C ARG A 62 -4.31 -25.63 3.27
N GLU A 63 -4.59 -25.91 4.55
CA GLU A 63 -5.91 -25.67 5.13
C GLU A 63 -6.10 -24.21 5.56
N LYS A 64 -5.11 -23.64 6.25
CA LYS A 64 -5.13 -22.25 6.75
C LYS A 64 -3.74 -21.66 6.74
N ALA A 65 -3.67 -20.32 6.56
CA ALA A 65 -2.43 -19.54 6.66
C ALA A 65 -2.57 -18.37 7.63
N ILE A 66 -1.43 -17.86 8.07
CA ILE A 66 -1.31 -16.51 8.62
C ILE A 66 -1.10 -15.58 7.44
N TRP A 67 -1.97 -14.59 7.30
CA TRP A 67 -1.90 -13.58 6.24
C TRP A 67 -1.26 -12.32 6.79
N ILE A 68 -0.25 -11.81 6.12
CA ILE A 68 0.48 -10.62 6.53
C ILE A 68 0.53 -9.66 5.35
N GLY A 69 0.05 -8.43 5.56
CA GLY A 69 0.04 -7.39 4.53
C GLY A 69 0.75 -6.11 4.98
N HIS A 70 1.30 -5.37 4.04
CA HIS A 70 1.88 -4.06 4.22
C HIS A 70 1.32 -3.11 3.16
N ASP A 71 0.99 -1.87 3.54
CA ASP A 71 0.43 -0.85 2.64
C ASP A 71 -0.78 -1.41 1.87
N TRP A 72 -0.83 -1.39 0.54
CA TRP A 72 -1.90 -2.01 -0.26
C TRP A 72 -2.05 -3.53 -0.07
N GLY A 73 -1.03 -4.21 0.42
CA GLY A 73 -1.14 -5.61 0.84
C GLY A 73 -1.96 -5.80 2.13
N SER A 74 -2.13 -4.75 2.94
CA SER A 74 -2.96 -4.79 4.15
C SER A 74 -4.45 -4.98 3.85
N PRO A 75 -5.10 -4.19 2.98
CA PRO A 75 -6.46 -4.47 2.54
C PRO A 75 -6.63 -5.87 1.97
N VAL A 76 -5.63 -6.40 1.25
CA VAL A 76 -5.68 -7.77 0.74
C VAL A 76 -5.72 -8.78 1.89
N ALA A 77 -4.85 -8.63 2.89
CA ALA A 77 -4.84 -9.51 4.06
C ALA A 77 -6.15 -9.42 4.87
N TRP A 78 -6.67 -8.21 5.07
CA TRP A 78 -7.95 -7.98 5.73
C TRP A 78 -9.13 -8.59 4.96
N ASN A 79 -9.15 -8.43 3.64
CA ASN A 79 -10.19 -9.00 2.79
C ASN A 79 -10.11 -10.53 2.72
N MET A 80 -8.91 -11.13 2.79
CA MET A 80 -8.79 -12.59 2.98
C MET A 80 -9.45 -13.02 4.29
N ALA A 81 -9.25 -12.28 5.38
CA ALA A 81 -9.87 -12.60 6.66
C ALA A 81 -11.39 -12.41 6.65
N LEU A 82 -11.90 -11.41 5.94
CA LEU A 82 -13.33 -11.11 5.85
C LEU A 82 -14.08 -12.06 4.91
N HIS A 83 -13.53 -12.29 3.71
CA HIS A 83 -14.22 -13.03 2.63
C HIS A 83 -13.90 -14.53 2.63
N HIS A 84 -12.74 -14.93 3.16
CA HIS A 84 -12.25 -16.32 3.19
C HIS A 84 -11.77 -16.75 4.59
N PRO A 85 -12.58 -16.55 5.66
CA PRO A 85 -12.16 -16.85 7.04
C PRO A 85 -11.77 -18.32 7.25
N GLU A 86 -12.30 -19.21 6.41
CA GLU A 86 -11.94 -20.63 6.42
C GLU A 86 -10.47 -20.89 6.02
N LYS A 87 -9.83 -19.97 5.28
CA LYS A 87 -8.42 -20.03 4.85
C LYS A 87 -7.47 -19.27 5.76
N VAL A 88 -8.01 -18.57 6.78
CA VAL A 88 -7.25 -17.69 7.65
C VAL A 88 -7.11 -18.26 9.05
N LYS A 89 -5.87 -18.42 9.51
CA LYS A 89 -5.53 -18.80 10.89
C LYS A 89 -5.35 -17.55 11.78
N ALA A 90 -4.74 -16.52 11.22
CA ALA A 90 -4.53 -15.21 11.84
C ALA A 90 -4.23 -14.19 10.74
N VAL A 91 -4.43 -12.92 11.02
CA VAL A 91 -4.10 -11.82 10.11
C VAL A 91 -3.21 -10.80 10.79
N CYS A 92 -2.23 -10.28 10.06
CA CYS A 92 -1.37 -9.19 10.50
C CYS A 92 -1.31 -8.11 9.41
N SER A 93 -1.45 -6.86 9.82
CA SER A 93 -1.33 -5.72 8.94
C SER A 93 -0.29 -4.74 9.46
N LEU A 94 0.48 -4.19 8.53
CA LEU A 94 1.47 -3.15 8.79
C LEU A 94 1.02 -1.87 8.09
N CYS A 95 1.01 -0.77 8.84
CA CYS A 95 0.66 0.63 8.52
C CYS A 95 -0.79 0.90 8.14
N VAL A 96 -1.56 -0.02 7.54
CA VAL A 96 -2.97 0.23 7.16
C VAL A 96 -3.92 -0.59 8.02
N PRO A 97 -4.73 0.06 8.91
CA PRO A 97 -5.63 -0.61 9.84
C PRO A 97 -6.84 -1.22 9.12
N TYR A 98 -7.52 -2.13 9.82
CA TYR A 98 -8.80 -2.67 9.37
C TYR A 98 -9.85 -1.56 9.25
N GLY A 99 -10.67 -1.62 8.21
CA GLY A 99 -11.71 -0.63 7.95
C GLY A 99 -11.24 0.66 7.25
N PHE A 100 -9.93 0.78 6.93
CA PHE A 100 -9.47 1.83 6.04
C PHE A 100 -9.80 1.43 4.58
N GLY A 101 -10.81 2.06 3.99
CA GLY A 101 -11.33 1.68 2.67
C GLY A 101 -10.62 2.33 1.48
N GLY A 102 -9.88 3.42 1.69
CA GLY A 102 -9.21 4.15 0.59
C GLY A 102 -10.18 4.73 -0.46
N HIS A 103 -11.50 4.74 -0.19
CA HIS A 103 -12.45 5.38 -1.09
C HIS A 103 -12.32 6.91 -0.99
N PRO A 104 -12.34 7.63 -2.13
CA PRO A 104 -12.17 9.09 -2.15
C PRO A 104 -13.05 9.85 -1.14
N ASP A 105 -14.32 9.47 -1.03
CA ASP A 105 -15.28 10.13 -0.15
C ASP A 105 -14.98 9.93 1.35
N ASN A 106 -14.23 8.88 1.71
CA ASN A 106 -13.93 8.52 3.08
C ASN A 106 -12.54 8.97 3.55
N LEU A 107 -11.70 9.48 2.65
CA LEU A 107 -10.32 9.86 3.00
C LEU A 107 -10.27 10.94 4.08
N ALA A 108 -11.17 11.92 4.01
CA ALA A 108 -11.24 13.03 4.96
C ALA A 108 -11.49 12.59 6.41
N GLU A 109 -12.17 11.46 6.62
CA GLU A 109 -12.46 10.90 7.96
C GLU A 109 -11.20 10.32 8.64
N SER A 110 -10.17 10.02 7.85
CA SER A 110 -8.91 9.41 8.31
C SER A 110 -7.80 10.44 8.47
N VAL A 111 -8.15 11.72 8.58
CA VAL A 111 -7.18 12.83 8.66
C VAL A 111 -7.09 13.37 10.08
N ASN A 112 -5.88 13.57 10.57
CA ASN A 112 -5.64 14.34 11.79
C ASN A 112 -5.76 15.84 11.52
N ARG A 113 -6.85 16.46 11.96
CA ARG A 113 -7.15 17.87 11.70
C ARG A 113 -6.27 18.87 12.47
N GLU A 114 -5.51 18.43 13.46
CA GLU A 114 -4.50 19.24 14.12
C GLU A 114 -3.27 19.47 13.23
N ILE A 115 -2.91 18.45 12.41
CA ILE A 115 -1.80 18.52 11.44
C ILE A 115 -2.28 19.08 10.10
N TYR A 116 -3.51 18.70 9.70
CA TYR A 116 -4.09 19.01 8.39
C TYR A 116 -5.39 19.80 8.54
N PRO A 117 -5.36 21.13 8.77
CA PRO A 117 -6.56 21.95 8.78
C PRO A 117 -7.37 21.79 7.50
N GLU A 118 -8.70 21.65 7.62
CA GLU A 118 -9.57 21.27 6.50
C GLU A 118 -9.55 22.25 5.33
N GLU A 119 -9.46 23.56 5.63
CA GLU A 119 -9.42 24.62 4.62
C GLU A 119 -8.18 24.54 3.72
N GLU A 120 -7.05 24.09 4.27
CA GLU A 120 -5.78 23.99 3.55
C GLU A 120 -5.53 22.59 2.98
N TYR A 121 -5.93 21.56 3.73
CA TYR A 121 -5.71 20.15 3.42
C TYR A 121 -7.00 19.33 3.53
N PRO A 122 -7.96 19.45 2.59
CA PRO A 122 -9.28 18.81 2.70
C PRO A 122 -9.24 17.31 2.98
N VAL A 123 -8.29 16.60 2.38
CA VAL A 123 -8.08 15.16 2.55
C VAL A 123 -6.70 14.81 3.15
N GLY A 124 -6.01 15.83 3.71
CA GLY A 124 -4.72 15.64 4.38
C GLY A 124 -3.69 14.95 3.50
N GLN A 125 -2.92 14.04 4.10
CA GLN A 125 -1.87 13.27 3.45
C GLN A 125 -2.34 12.40 2.28
N TRP A 126 -3.65 12.19 2.13
CA TRP A 126 -4.26 11.35 1.08
C TRP A 126 -4.50 12.08 -0.24
N ASP A 127 -4.11 13.36 -0.34
CA ASP A 127 -4.36 14.20 -1.53
C ASP A 127 -3.79 13.60 -2.82
N TYR A 128 -2.69 12.84 -2.74
CA TYR A 128 -2.13 12.10 -3.87
C TYR A 128 -3.09 11.04 -4.44
N GLN A 129 -3.95 10.44 -3.61
CA GLN A 129 -4.91 9.45 -4.09
C GLN A 129 -5.96 10.11 -4.98
N LEU A 130 -6.47 11.29 -4.58
CA LEU A 130 -7.37 12.08 -5.42
C LEU A 130 -6.67 12.54 -6.71
N TYR A 131 -5.39 12.90 -6.61
CA TYR A 131 -4.60 13.25 -7.80
C TYR A 131 -4.54 12.08 -8.80
N TYR A 132 -4.43 10.84 -8.35
CA TYR A 132 -4.45 9.67 -9.22
C TYR A 132 -5.82 9.48 -9.88
N TYR A 133 -6.92 9.73 -9.19
CA TYR A 133 -8.26 9.72 -9.79
C TYR A 133 -8.43 10.79 -10.86
N GLU A 134 -7.99 12.00 -10.59
CA GLU A 134 -8.19 13.16 -11.44
C GLU A 134 -7.20 13.23 -12.61
N ASN A 135 -5.97 12.73 -12.42
CA ASN A 135 -4.82 12.96 -13.31
C ASN A 135 -3.96 11.71 -13.49
N PHE A 136 -4.57 10.54 -13.67
CA PHE A 136 -3.88 9.26 -13.71
C PHE A 136 -2.66 9.21 -14.63
N ASP A 137 -2.84 9.63 -15.90
CA ASP A 137 -1.75 9.61 -16.89
C ASP A 137 -0.58 10.52 -16.52
N ALA A 138 -0.86 11.63 -15.85
CA ALA A 138 0.19 12.53 -15.39
C ALA A 138 0.96 11.91 -14.22
N ALA A 139 0.25 11.33 -13.25
CA ALA A 139 0.85 10.62 -12.13
C ALA A 139 1.69 9.43 -12.59
N GLN A 140 1.17 8.63 -13.54
CA GLN A 140 1.92 7.52 -14.11
C GLN A 140 3.20 7.99 -14.80
N ARG A 141 3.12 9.00 -15.68
CA ARG A 141 4.31 9.52 -16.39
C ARG A 141 5.37 10.04 -15.45
N GLU A 142 4.98 10.75 -14.39
CA GLU A 142 5.91 11.27 -13.38
C GLU A 142 6.67 10.12 -12.70
N MET A 143 5.97 9.03 -12.32
CA MET A 143 6.61 7.87 -11.69
C MET A 143 7.46 7.04 -12.67
N ASP A 144 7.05 6.97 -13.94
CA ASP A 144 7.77 6.26 -15.01
C ASP A 144 9.05 6.99 -15.45
N GLU A 145 9.21 8.28 -15.11
CA GLU A 145 10.35 9.11 -15.53
C GLU A 145 11.68 8.55 -15.04
N ASP A 146 11.79 8.24 -13.75
CA ASP A 146 13.00 7.66 -13.15
C ASP A 146 12.65 6.78 -11.94
N PRO A 147 12.24 5.51 -12.15
CA PRO A 147 11.93 4.59 -11.06
C PRO A 147 13.08 4.37 -10.07
N PHE A 148 14.34 4.52 -10.50
CA PHE A 148 15.46 4.34 -9.59
C PHE A 148 15.60 5.48 -8.59
N LYS A 149 15.43 6.74 -9.04
CA LYS A 149 15.37 7.89 -8.12
C LYS A 149 14.17 7.79 -7.19
N LEU A 150 13.01 7.37 -7.72
CA LEU A 150 11.81 7.19 -6.93
C LEU A 150 12.01 6.18 -5.80
N ILE A 151 12.60 5.01 -6.08
CA ILE A 151 12.92 4.00 -5.05
C ILE A 151 13.84 4.58 -3.98
N LYS A 152 14.86 5.36 -4.34
CA LYS A 152 15.76 6.00 -3.38
C LYS A 152 15.07 7.00 -2.45
N ILE A 153 13.99 7.63 -2.91
CA ILE A 153 13.18 8.55 -2.09
C ILE A 153 12.25 7.79 -1.15
N LEU A 154 11.63 6.71 -1.63
CA LEU A 154 10.59 6.01 -0.89
C LEU A 154 11.15 4.99 0.12
N PHE A 155 12.26 4.33 -0.22
CA PHE A 155 12.85 3.29 0.63
C PHE A 155 13.89 3.92 1.58
N ARG A 156 13.39 4.58 2.60
CA ARG A 156 14.20 5.29 3.61
C ARG A 156 13.64 5.05 5.00
N LYS A 157 14.48 5.23 6.02
CA LYS A 157 14.00 5.31 7.40
C LYS A 157 13.06 6.51 7.55
N GLY A 158 12.04 6.36 8.36
CA GLY A 158 11.21 7.47 8.78
C GLY A 158 12.06 8.51 9.55
N ASP A 159 11.82 9.78 9.30
CA ASP A 159 12.53 10.89 9.96
C ASP A 159 11.69 11.42 11.14
N PRO A 160 12.16 11.27 12.41
CA PRO A 160 11.44 11.81 13.57
C PRO A 160 11.14 13.30 13.48
N MET A 161 11.93 14.06 12.71
CA MET A 161 11.73 15.51 12.55
C MET A 161 10.48 15.88 11.73
N GLY A 162 9.91 14.93 10.99
CA GLY A 162 8.64 15.11 10.28
C GLY A 162 7.40 14.95 11.16
N GLN A 163 7.55 14.51 12.41
CA GLN A 163 6.41 14.27 13.28
C GLN A 163 5.61 15.54 13.56
N GLY A 164 4.31 15.50 13.31
CA GLY A 164 3.42 16.64 13.49
C GLY A 164 3.48 17.68 12.36
N LEU A 165 4.19 17.39 11.28
CA LEU A 165 4.23 18.24 10.08
C LEU A 165 3.40 17.61 8.95
N PRO A 166 2.77 18.41 8.07
CA PRO A 166 2.10 17.89 6.90
C PRO A 166 3.06 17.14 5.98
N ALA A 167 2.66 15.92 5.56
CA ALA A 167 3.39 15.14 4.58
C ALA A 167 3.38 15.83 3.20
N ALA A 168 4.44 15.65 2.42
CA ALA A 168 4.55 16.24 1.07
C ALA A 168 3.37 15.82 0.15
N THR A 169 2.82 14.62 0.36
CA THR A 169 1.68 14.10 -0.38
C THR A 169 0.37 14.86 -0.16
N SER A 170 0.28 15.70 0.88
CA SER A 170 -0.91 16.50 1.20
C SER A 170 -1.18 17.67 0.23
N SER A 171 -0.27 17.95 -0.68
CA SER A 171 -0.37 19.05 -1.65
C SER A 171 -0.20 18.57 -3.10
N THR A 172 -0.34 17.29 -3.38
CA THR A 172 -0.06 16.71 -4.70
C THR A 172 -0.92 17.31 -5.82
N ARG A 173 -2.22 17.53 -5.58
CA ARG A 173 -3.11 18.17 -6.56
C ARG A 173 -2.74 19.63 -6.81
N LYS A 174 -2.46 20.39 -5.75
CA LYS A 174 -2.02 21.79 -5.82
C LYS A 174 -0.72 21.90 -6.62
N ASN A 175 0.21 21.01 -6.38
CA ASN A 175 1.53 20.97 -7.01
C ASN A 175 1.50 20.30 -8.40
N LYS A 176 0.37 19.71 -8.81
CA LYS A 176 0.19 18.98 -10.07
C LYS A 176 1.15 17.79 -10.24
N GLY A 177 1.48 17.13 -9.14
CA GLY A 177 2.39 16.00 -9.08
C GLY A 177 3.09 15.89 -7.74
N TRP A 178 3.82 14.81 -7.55
CA TRP A 178 4.61 14.58 -6.33
C TRP A 178 5.88 15.43 -6.32
N PHE A 179 6.49 15.65 -7.50
CA PHE A 179 7.80 16.27 -7.67
C PHE A 179 7.79 17.46 -8.64
N SER A 180 6.61 17.86 -9.14
CA SER A 180 6.49 18.91 -10.17
C SER A 180 7.08 20.26 -9.71
N GLU A 181 6.90 20.66 -8.45
CA GLU A 181 7.49 21.88 -7.90
C GLU A 181 9.01 21.81 -7.77
N LEU A 182 9.58 20.61 -7.74
CA LEU A 182 11.02 20.38 -7.68
C LEU A 182 11.67 20.28 -9.07
N GLY A 183 10.85 20.36 -10.13
CA GLY A 183 11.32 20.22 -11.51
C GLY A 183 11.64 18.79 -11.91
N GLY A 184 11.06 17.79 -11.24
CA GLY A 184 11.25 16.35 -11.46
C GLY A 184 11.70 15.60 -10.21
N ILE A 185 11.90 14.29 -10.33
CA ILE A 185 12.26 13.42 -9.20
C ILE A 185 13.68 13.76 -8.72
N PRO A 186 13.86 14.24 -7.48
CA PRO A 186 15.18 14.58 -6.96
C PRO A 186 16.07 13.34 -6.77
N ASP A 187 17.37 13.52 -6.91
CA ASP A 187 18.34 12.44 -6.75
C ASP A 187 18.88 12.40 -5.31
N PHE A 188 18.33 11.51 -4.50
CA PHE A 188 18.81 11.26 -3.13
C PHE A 188 19.83 10.13 -3.08
N PRO A 189 20.75 10.13 -2.09
CA PRO A 189 21.58 8.96 -1.81
C PRO A 189 20.71 7.80 -1.34
N ILE A 190 21.15 6.57 -1.58
CA ILE A 190 20.51 5.37 -1.01
C ILE A 190 20.63 5.41 0.52
N ASP A 191 19.57 4.98 1.20
CA ASP A 191 19.61 4.65 2.62
C ASP A 191 19.96 3.17 2.80
N GLU A 192 21.27 2.91 2.98
CA GLU A 192 21.81 1.54 3.03
C GLU A 192 21.32 0.73 4.25
N ASP A 193 20.75 1.38 5.26
CA ASP A 193 20.13 0.69 6.38
C ASP A 193 18.75 0.12 6.02
N VAL A 194 18.15 0.56 4.91
CA VAL A 194 16.84 0.10 4.43
C VAL A 194 16.97 -0.78 3.19
N ILE A 195 17.77 -0.34 2.21
CA ILE A 195 17.89 -1.02 0.93
C ILE A 195 19.29 -0.85 0.35
N SER A 196 19.90 -1.91 -0.17
CA SER A 196 21.15 -1.81 -0.92
C SER A 196 20.93 -1.24 -2.33
N GLU A 197 22.00 -0.74 -2.95
CA GLU A 197 21.96 -0.24 -4.33
C GLU A 197 21.54 -1.34 -5.33
N GLU A 198 21.99 -2.57 -5.10
CA GLU A 198 21.60 -3.73 -5.92
C GLU A 198 20.10 -4.01 -5.83
N GLU A 199 19.57 -4.03 -4.62
CA GLU A 199 18.12 -4.23 -4.40
C GLU A 199 17.31 -3.08 -5.02
N ALA A 200 17.72 -1.83 -4.82
CA ALA A 200 17.06 -0.67 -5.42
C ALA A 200 17.03 -0.76 -6.96
N LYS A 201 18.11 -1.23 -7.59
CA LYS A 201 18.13 -1.49 -9.03
C LYS A 201 17.18 -2.60 -9.47
N ILE A 202 16.98 -3.64 -8.64
CA ILE A 202 16.00 -4.71 -8.91
C ILE A 202 14.59 -4.12 -8.92
N PHE A 203 14.19 -3.38 -7.87
CA PHE A 203 12.90 -2.70 -7.82
C PHE A 203 12.69 -1.80 -9.04
N ALA A 204 13.64 -0.89 -9.30
CA ALA A 204 13.59 0.05 -10.40
C ALA A 204 13.45 -0.64 -11.77
N SER A 205 14.20 -1.72 -11.99
CA SER A 205 14.16 -2.45 -13.26
C SER A 205 12.81 -3.09 -13.56
N HIS A 206 12.15 -3.63 -12.53
CA HIS A 206 10.81 -4.19 -12.67
C HIS A 206 9.76 -3.11 -12.92
N LEU A 207 9.82 -2.00 -12.18
CA LEU A 207 8.91 -0.87 -12.33
C LEU A 207 9.09 -0.20 -13.70
N GLN A 208 10.33 0.00 -14.14
CA GLN A 208 10.62 0.54 -15.47
C GLN A 208 10.08 -0.35 -16.61
N LYS A 209 10.23 -1.67 -16.47
CA LYS A 209 9.74 -2.64 -17.45
C LYS A 209 8.22 -2.69 -17.52
N ASN A 210 7.55 -2.64 -16.38
CA ASN A 210 6.12 -2.88 -16.23
C ASN A 210 5.30 -1.59 -16.26
N SER A 211 5.94 -0.41 -16.08
CA SER A 211 5.32 0.89 -15.85
C SER A 211 4.53 0.96 -14.52
N PHE A 212 4.24 2.17 -14.09
CA PHE A 212 3.39 2.44 -12.93
C PHE A 212 1.88 2.36 -13.24
N PHE A 213 1.48 1.99 -14.45
CA PHE A 213 0.06 1.79 -14.75
C PHE A 213 -0.59 0.79 -13.78
N GLY A 214 -0.02 -0.41 -13.65
CA GLY A 214 -0.54 -1.43 -12.74
C GLY A 214 -0.53 -0.97 -11.28
N PRO A 215 0.62 -0.59 -10.70
CA PRO A 215 0.73 -0.08 -9.34
C PRO A 215 -0.26 1.04 -9.01
N ASN A 216 -0.37 2.06 -9.87
CA ASN A 216 -1.27 3.20 -9.64
C ASN A 216 -2.75 2.85 -9.82
N SER A 217 -3.06 1.82 -10.64
CA SER A 217 -4.44 1.36 -10.84
C SER A 217 -5.09 0.78 -9.58
N TRP A 218 -4.31 0.37 -8.58
CA TRP A 218 -4.85 -0.05 -7.29
C TRP A 218 -5.59 1.07 -6.55
N TYR A 219 -5.22 2.33 -6.81
CA TYR A 219 -5.81 3.50 -6.14
C TYR A 219 -7.12 3.96 -6.75
N VAL A 220 -7.44 3.60 -8.00
CA VAL A 220 -8.56 4.18 -8.75
C VAL A 220 -9.76 3.24 -8.92
N ASN A 221 -9.90 2.27 -8.02
CA ASN A 221 -11.00 1.30 -7.99
C ASN A 221 -11.86 1.40 -6.71
N GLY A 222 -11.97 2.61 -6.11
CA GLY A 222 -12.63 2.81 -4.84
C GLY A 222 -14.07 2.30 -4.80
N ASP A 223 -14.88 2.64 -5.81
CA ASP A 223 -16.28 2.22 -5.90
C ASP A 223 -16.44 0.70 -5.92
N GLU A 224 -15.63 0.02 -6.74
CA GLU A 224 -15.70 -1.45 -6.86
C GLU A 224 -15.17 -2.13 -5.60
N ASN A 225 -14.13 -1.56 -4.98
CA ASN A 225 -13.60 -2.06 -3.72
C ASN A 225 -14.60 -1.88 -2.57
N GLN A 226 -15.34 -0.78 -2.56
CA GLN A 226 -16.42 -0.56 -1.59
C GLN A 226 -17.53 -1.59 -1.78
N LYS A 227 -18.02 -1.79 -3.01
CA LYS A 227 -19.03 -2.82 -3.31
C LYS A 227 -18.59 -4.21 -2.88
N PHE A 228 -17.31 -4.56 -3.10
CA PHE A 228 -16.77 -5.83 -2.66
C PHE A 228 -16.84 -6.00 -1.14
N ASN A 229 -16.49 -4.96 -0.38
CA ASN A 229 -16.59 -4.98 1.08
C ASN A 229 -18.06 -5.11 1.54
N GLU A 230 -19.00 -4.43 0.88
CA GLU A 230 -20.43 -4.47 1.18
C GLU A 230 -21.12 -5.83 0.90
N LEU A 231 -20.41 -6.78 0.25
CA LEU A 231 -20.90 -8.15 0.12
C LEU A 231 -21.01 -8.91 1.47
N LYS A 232 -20.45 -8.35 2.52
CA LYS A 232 -20.51 -8.88 3.87
C LYS A 232 -21.29 -7.93 4.78
N ASP A 233 -22.35 -8.43 5.40
CA ASP A 233 -23.14 -7.67 6.41
C ASP A 233 -22.41 -7.61 7.76
N ASP A 234 -21.67 -8.66 8.12
CA ASP A 234 -20.88 -8.73 9.34
C ASP A 234 -19.39 -8.57 9.01
N HIS A 235 -18.83 -7.48 9.49
CA HIS A 235 -17.41 -7.12 9.34
C HIS A 235 -16.55 -7.58 10.54
N SER A 236 -17.08 -8.41 11.43
CA SER A 236 -16.34 -8.95 12.57
C SER A 236 -15.29 -9.95 12.13
N LEU A 237 -14.09 -9.82 12.64
CA LEU A 237 -13.01 -10.77 12.43
C LEU A 237 -12.90 -11.74 13.61
N ASN A 238 -13.18 -13.03 13.37
CA ASN A 238 -13.21 -14.06 14.41
C ASN A 238 -11.90 -14.86 14.50
N MET A 239 -10.76 -14.25 14.17
CA MET A 239 -9.43 -14.84 14.28
C MET A 239 -8.46 -13.87 14.95
N PRO A 240 -7.33 -14.36 15.50
CA PRO A 240 -6.28 -13.49 16.02
C PRO A 240 -5.85 -12.46 14.96
N SER A 241 -5.92 -11.19 15.33
CA SER A 241 -5.60 -10.06 14.46
C SER A 241 -4.55 -9.18 15.10
N LEU A 242 -3.56 -8.74 14.32
CA LEU A 242 -2.49 -7.85 14.76
C LEU A 242 -2.39 -6.68 13.79
N PHE A 243 -2.37 -5.47 14.33
CA PHE A 243 -2.00 -4.26 13.61
C PHE A 243 -0.67 -3.73 14.13
N VAL A 244 0.24 -3.40 13.23
CA VAL A 244 1.54 -2.81 13.53
C VAL A 244 1.59 -1.41 12.94
N HIS A 245 1.57 -0.41 13.82
CA HIS A 245 1.70 0.99 13.44
C HIS A 245 3.17 1.35 13.19
N ALA A 246 3.41 2.17 12.16
CA ALA A 246 4.70 2.73 11.84
C ALA A 246 4.76 4.21 12.28
N THR A 247 5.44 4.49 13.39
CA THR A 247 5.42 5.79 14.09
C THR A 247 5.89 6.96 13.22
N TYR A 248 6.77 6.69 12.26
CA TYR A 248 7.37 7.72 11.39
C TYR A 248 6.96 7.56 9.92
N ASP A 249 5.88 6.83 9.67
CA ASP A 249 5.22 6.82 8.36
C ASP A 249 4.13 7.90 8.35
N TYR A 250 4.46 9.06 7.79
CA TYR A 250 3.55 10.21 7.75
C TYR A 250 2.54 10.17 6.62
N ILE A 251 2.66 9.19 5.72
CA ILE A 251 1.70 8.97 4.63
C ILE A 251 0.60 8.01 5.09
N CYS A 252 0.97 6.83 5.62
CA CYS A 252 0.01 5.86 6.15
C CYS A 252 -0.33 6.10 7.63
N ASP A 253 -0.11 7.30 8.17
CA ASP A 253 -0.52 7.63 9.53
C ASP A 253 -2.05 7.75 9.62
N THR A 254 -2.67 6.66 10.01
CA THR A 254 -4.11 6.58 10.29
C THR A 254 -4.41 6.65 11.78
N THR A 255 -3.45 6.29 12.64
CA THR A 255 -3.67 6.18 14.09
C THR A 255 -3.79 7.53 14.77
N SER A 256 -3.27 8.60 14.16
CA SER A 256 -3.44 9.97 14.64
C SER A 256 -4.84 10.55 14.33
N SER A 257 -5.64 9.87 13.49
CA SER A 257 -7.01 10.29 13.23
C SER A 257 -7.98 9.77 14.31
N PRO A 258 -9.04 10.52 14.65
CA PRO A 258 -10.04 10.08 15.64
C PRO A 258 -10.71 8.75 15.30
N LYS A 259 -10.84 8.43 14.01
CA LYS A 259 -11.49 7.20 13.54
C LYS A 259 -10.71 5.93 13.92
N PHE A 260 -9.37 5.99 13.87
CA PHE A 260 -8.49 4.84 14.07
C PHE A 260 -7.62 4.95 15.33
N ALA A 261 -7.81 5.98 16.15
CA ALA A 261 -7.06 6.20 17.39
C ALA A 261 -7.38 5.19 18.51
N GLN A 262 -8.48 4.44 18.39
CA GLN A 262 -8.86 3.41 19.35
C GLN A 262 -8.32 2.03 18.93
N PRO A 263 -7.96 1.17 19.90
CA PRO A 263 -7.62 -0.23 19.60
C PRO A 263 -8.76 -0.92 18.82
N MET A 264 -8.37 -1.75 17.87
CA MET A 264 -9.30 -2.60 17.12
C MET A 264 -9.93 -3.65 18.05
#